data_b786bab7394177f93ca0d3b207ab0395
#
_entry.id   b786bab7394177f93ca0d3b207ab0395
#
_cell.length_a   1.000
_cell.length_b   1.000
_cell.length_c   1.000
_cell.angle_alpha   90.00
_cell.angle_beta   90.00
_cell.angle_gamma   90.00
#
_symmetry.space_group_name_H-M   'P 1'
#
loop_
_entity.id
_entity.type
_entity.pdbx_description
1 polymer ?
#
loop_
_entity_poly.entity_id
_entity_poly.type
_entity_poly.pdbx_seq_one_letter_code
_entity_poly.pdbx_strand_id
1 'polypeptide(L)'
;LNKKWYGIISLFLCLLVLGACGTSENKSSSNADNKDSKEVSAEEKNDKKGKSQDLGDFVIELGGKVIEQDGKFVIEGQSNLIPGSRLVGELYVSEDEVFADTTELVQDDGSFTMELEHHQYGEAEIVVRFDFDNVQDDPVLRHYGDKGQKLEGPIIYKHEVFGDILKKAEVSVHYDPSNKSDLTFAVPEWNELPEDYGDPRVWIEVDEITEDKEFYYLQGRSNLLEGAEIKGSFGSNRDTAQIKPDGSFELKMEYEYLEDKDFVIEFDPLWQWNEIEEAYGSKGQKLVGDLVKTNKYNDNQTVEKVIPWNENE
;
A
#
# COMPACT_ATOMS: atom_id res chain seq x y z
N LEU A 1 -14.05 -6.17 47.48
CA LEU A 1 -13.78 -7.60 47.61
C LEU A 1 -12.70 -8.02 46.61
N ASN A 2 -11.51 -8.31 47.19
CA ASN A 2 -10.32 -8.73 46.44
C ASN A 2 -10.46 -10.17 45.96
N LYS A 3 -10.08 -10.46 44.71
CA LYS A 3 -9.65 -11.80 44.31
C LYS A 3 -8.41 -11.68 43.41
N LYS A 4 -7.28 -12.01 44.03
CA LYS A 4 -6.01 -12.32 43.38
C LYS A 4 -6.12 -13.67 42.68
N TRP A 5 -5.66 -13.77 41.45
CA TRP A 5 -5.43 -15.05 40.79
C TRP A 5 -3.96 -15.16 40.38
N TYR A 6 -3.37 -16.23 40.89
CA TYR A 6 -1.94 -16.57 40.77
C TYR A 6 -1.67 -17.28 39.45
N GLY A 7 -0.53 -16.98 38.85
CA GLY A 7 -0.01 -17.62 37.67
C GLY A 7 0.47 -19.05 37.90
N ILE A 8 0.48 -19.81 36.81
CA ILE A 8 1.20 -21.08 36.73
C ILE A 8 2.21 -20.95 35.59
N ILE A 9 3.51 -20.91 35.98
CA ILE A 9 4.66 -21.01 35.10
C ILE A 9 4.87 -22.49 34.83
N SER A 10 4.73 -22.94 33.60
CA SER A 10 5.15 -24.29 33.18
C SER A 10 6.45 -24.22 32.42
N LEU A 11 7.48 -24.71 33.08
CA LEU A 11 8.85 -24.86 32.60
C LEU A 11 8.94 -26.17 31.79
N PHE A 12 9.12 -26.09 30.47
CA PHE A 12 9.42 -27.27 29.64
C PHE A 12 10.91 -27.33 29.31
N LEU A 13 11.55 -28.35 29.89
CA LEU A 13 12.97 -28.70 29.73
C LEU A 13 13.09 -29.61 28.49
N CYS A 14 13.74 -29.18 27.42
CA CYS A 14 14.05 -30.01 26.26
C CYS A 14 15.44 -30.63 26.34
N LEU A 15 15.46 -31.92 26.25
CA LEU A 15 16.65 -32.79 26.19
C LEU A 15 17.29 -32.72 24.78
N LEU A 16 18.62 -32.49 24.80
CA LEU A 16 19.52 -32.65 23.68
C LEU A 16 19.81 -34.14 23.43
N VAL A 17 19.67 -34.59 22.19
CA VAL A 17 20.26 -35.85 21.72
C VAL A 17 21.22 -35.55 20.57
N LEU A 18 22.49 -35.76 20.87
CA LEU A 18 23.62 -35.80 19.92
C LEU A 18 23.67 -37.19 19.26
N GLY A 19 23.78 -37.23 17.96
CA GLY A 19 24.05 -38.46 17.21
C GLY A 19 24.98 -38.19 16.03
N ALA A 20 26.12 -38.84 16.06
CA ALA A 20 27.34 -38.61 15.33
C ALA A 20 27.47 -39.29 13.96
N CYS A 21 28.35 -38.72 13.15
CA CYS A 21 29.29 -39.24 12.17
C CYS A 21 28.90 -40.37 11.18
N GLY A 22 29.26 -40.14 9.92
CA GLY A 22 29.44 -41.15 8.89
C GLY A 22 30.08 -40.59 7.62
N THR A 23 31.42 -40.54 7.62
CA THR A 23 32.27 -40.22 6.47
C THR A 23 32.35 -41.44 5.54
N SER A 24 32.28 -41.25 4.21
CA SER A 24 32.89 -42.13 3.23
C SER A 24 33.19 -41.40 1.93
N GLU A 25 34.47 -41.20 1.70
CA GLU A 25 35.08 -40.95 0.38
C GLU A 25 34.93 -42.19 -0.52
N ASN A 26 34.72 -42.05 -1.81
CA ASN A 26 35.57 -42.74 -2.78
C ASN A 26 35.51 -42.14 -4.19
N LYS A 27 36.66 -42.19 -4.78
CA LYS A 27 37.21 -41.64 -5.99
C LYS A 27 36.73 -42.32 -7.30
N SER A 28 36.74 -41.50 -8.36
CA SER A 28 37.48 -41.69 -9.63
C SER A 28 36.96 -42.69 -10.70
N SER A 29 36.76 -42.23 -11.84
CA SER A 29 37.46 -42.35 -13.12
C SER A 29 36.56 -42.60 -14.35
N SER A 30 36.70 -41.67 -15.25
CA SER A 30 36.98 -41.73 -16.71
C SER A 30 36.43 -42.88 -17.57
N ASN A 31 35.82 -42.55 -18.65
CA ASN A 31 36.09 -42.66 -20.09
C ASN A 31 34.81 -42.87 -20.91
N ALA A 32 34.55 -41.95 -21.77
CA ALA A 32 34.77 -41.92 -23.24
C ALA A 32 33.93 -42.89 -24.09
N ASP A 33 33.33 -42.29 -25.11
CA ASP A 33 33.00 -42.72 -26.47
C ASP A 33 31.72 -43.56 -26.72
N ASN A 34 30.78 -43.10 -27.49
CA ASN A 34 30.62 -43.12 -28.94
C ASN A 34 29.14 -43.07 -29.39
N LYS A 35 28.91 -42.16 -30.35
CA LYS A 35 27.96 -42.17 -31.46
C LYS A 35 26.76 -43.12 -31.44
N ASP A 36 25.55 -42.61 -31.62
CA ASP A 36 24.86 -42.68 -32.91
C ASP A 36 23.63 -41.77 -33.03
N SER A 37 23.49 -41.21 -34.20
CA SER A 37 22.45 -40.34 -34.70
C SER A 37 21.11 -41.06 -34.89
N LYS A 38 19.99 -40.38 -34.50
CA LYS A 38 18.71 -40.50 -35.19
C LYS A 38 17.94 -39.21 -35.13
N GLU A 39 17.80 -38.55 -36.28
CA GLU A 39 16.81 -37.53 -36.56
C GLU A 39 15.39 -38.04 -36.29
N VAL A 40 14.60 -37.29 -35.55
CA VAL A 40 13.13 -37.32 -35.62
C VAL A 40 12.62 -35.91 -35.54
N SER A 41 12.05 -35.50 -36.66
CA SER A 41 11.13 -34.43 -37.01
C SER A 41 10.73 -33.41 -35.93
N ALA A 42 10.91 -32.15 -36.30
CA ALA A 42 10.38 -30.94 -35.72
C ALA A 42 8.85 -30.98 -35.63
N GLU A 43 8.31 -30.93 -34.43
CA GLU A 43 7.01 -30.36 -34.17
C GLU A 43 7.19 -28.88 -33.82
N GLU A 44 6.56 -28.01 -34.61
CA GLU A 44 6.47 -26.57 -34.36
C GLU A 44 5.78 -26.34 -33.02
N LYS A 45 6.57 -26.06 -32.01
CA LYS A 45 6.06 -25.37 -30.83
C LYS A 45 5.95 -23.89 -31.16
N ASN A 46 4.72 -23.46 -31.21
CA ASN A 46 4.30 -22.06 -31.32
C ASN A 46 4.81 -21.27 -30.08
N ASP A 47 6.03 -20.78 -30.19
CA ASP A 47 6.61 -19.86 -29.21
C ASP A 47 5.82 -18.53 -29.23
N LYS A 48 4.81 -18.42 -28.38
CA LYS A 48 4.45 -17.10 -27.84
C LYS A 48 5.66 -16.65 -27.02
N LYS A 49 6.54 -15.90 -27.69
CA LYS A 49 7.63 -15.15 -27.07
C LYS A 49 7.01 -14.09 -26.18
N GLY A 50 6.69 -14.45 -24.93
CA GLY A 50 6.48 -13.48 -23.86
C GLY A 50 7.74 -12.59 -23.82
N LYS A 51 7.57 -11.28 -23.78
CA LYS A 51 8.67 -10.38 -23.44
C LYS A 51 9.27 -10.94 -22.16
N SER A 52 10.56 -11.26 -22.15
CA SER A 52 11.29 -11.54 -20.91
C SER A 52 11.19 -10.26 -20.09
N GLN A 53 10.46 -10.31 -19.00
CA GLN A 53 10.37 -9.23 -18.04
C GLN A 53 11.78 -9.03 -17.47
N ASP A 54 12.24 -7.79 -17.44
CA ASP A 54 13.58 -7.46 -16.90
C ASP A 54 13.44 -7.43 -15.36
N LEU A 55 13.66 -8.60 -14.74
CA LEU A 55 13.50 -8.74 -13.29
C LEU A 55 14.58 -7.93 -12.56
N GLY A 56 14.14 -7.19 -11.53
CA GLY A 56 15.01 -6.36 -10.70
C GLY A 56 15.14 -4.91 -11.16
N ASP A 57 14.30 -4.43 -12.09
CA ASP A 57 14.18 -3.01 -12.37
C ASP A 57 13.71 -2.24 -11.11
N PHE A 58 14.07 -0.96 -11.02
CA PHE A 58 13.62 -0.08 -9.94
C PHE A 58 12.27 0.58 -10.24
N VAL A 59 11.87 0.68 -11.50
CA VAL A 59 10.51 1.01 -11.90
C VAL A 59 9.67 -0.25 -11.74
N ILE A 60 8.92 -0.30 -10.64
CA ILE A 60 8.22 -1.52 -10.25
C ILE A 60 6.95 -1.72 -11.08
N GLU A 61 6.85 -2.92 -11.64
CA GLU A 61 5.64 -3.46 -12.23
C GLU A 61 5.10 -4.56 -11.29
N LEU A 62 3.88 -4.38 -10.83
CA LEU A 62 3.14 -5.33 -10.00
C LEU A 62 1.69 -5.33 -10.47
N GLY A 63 1.12 -6.50 -10.69
CA GLY A 63 -0.25 -6.60 -11.17
C GLY A 63 -0.71 -8.03 -11.26
N GLY A 64 -1.94 -8.22 -11.73
CA GLY A 64 -2.54 -9.53 -11.85
C GLY A 64 -4.06 -9.46 -11.86
N LYS A 65 -4.68 -10.61 -11.72
CA LYS A 65 -6.13 -10.78 -11.65
C LYS A 65 -6.51 -11.51 -10.37
N VAL A 66 -7.70 -11.24 -9.88
CA VAL A 66 -8.30 -11.91 -8.73
C VAL A 66 -9.47 -12.76 -9.22
N ILE A 67 -9.51 -14.01 -8.78
CA ILE A 67 -10.55 -14.98 -9.11
C ILE A 67 -11.25 -15.38 -7.82
N GLU A 68 -12.56 -15.13 -7.72
CA GLU A 68 -13.37 -15.63 -6.63
C GLU A 68 -13.70 -17.11 -6.87
N GLN A 69 -13.22 -18.00 -6.00
CA GLN A 69 -13.41 -19.43 -6.11
C GLN A 69 -13.50 -20.09 -4.73
N ASP A 70 -14.53 -20.90 -4.50
CA ASP A 70 -14.69 -21.76 -3.32
C ASP A 70 -14.53 -21.06 -1.96
N GLY A 71 -15.01 -19.79 -1.86
CA GLY A 71 -14.91 -18.98 -0.64
C GLY A 71 -13.51 -18.38 -0.42
N LYS A 72 -12.73 -18.26 -1.49
CA LYS A 72 -11.42 -17.61 -1.51
C LYS A 72 -11.31 -16.65 -2.67
N PHE A 73 -10.48 -15.65 -2.50
CA PHE A 73 -9.88 -14.90 -3.60
C PHE A 73 -8.53 -15.51 -3.94
N VAL A 74 -8.39 -15.98 -5.17
CA VAL A 74 -7.12 -16.46 -5.74
C VAL A 74 -6.54 -15.34 -6.59
N ILE A 75 -5.38 -14.84 -6.20
CA ILE A 75 -4.65 -13.79 -6.92
C ILE A 75 -3.59 -14.46 -7.77
N GLU A 76 -3.70 -14.37 -9.09
CA GLU A 76 -2.67 -14.78 -10.03
C GLU A 76 -1.96 -13.54 -10.57
N GLY A 77 -0.72 -13.33 -10.15
CA GLY A 77 0.00 -12.10 -10.41
C GLY A 77 1.36 -12.28 -11.08
N GLN A 78 1.87 -11.15 -11.57
CA GLN A 78 3.17 -11.00 -12.19
C GLN A 78 3.83 -9.72 -11.70
N SER A 79 5.14 -9.78 -11.48
CA SER A 79 5.95 -8.65 -11.02
C SER A 79 7.32 -8.69 -11.69
N ASN A 80 7.98 -7.52 -11.81
CA ASN A 80 9.38 -7.42 -12.20
C ASN A 80 10.34 -7.39 -11.00
N LEU A 81 9.87 -7.62 -9.79
CA LEU A 81 10.70 -7.74 -8.60
C LEU A 81 11.69 -8.91 -8.71
N ILE A 82 12.84 -8.83 -8.03
CA ILE A 82 13.77 -9.95 -7.99
C ILE A 82 13.12 -11.16 -7.30
N PRO A 83 13.42 -12.39 -7.76
CA PRO A 83 12.95 -13.62 -7.11
C PRO A 83 13.26 -13.65 -5.62
N GLY A 84 12.31 -14.13 -4.82
CA GLY A 84 12.40 -14.15 -3.37
C GLY A 84 11.93 -12.86 -2.69
N SER A 85 11.54 -11.83 -3.44
CA SER A 85 10.83 -10.68 -2.88
C SER A 85 9.53 -11.14 -2.24
N ARG A 86 9.29 -10.74 -0.98
CA ARG A 86 8.09 -11.10 -0.22
C ARG A 86 6.98 -10.10 -0.49
N LEU A 87 5.86 -10.59 -0.94
CA LEU A 87 4.63 -9.85 -1.15
C LEU A 87 3.64 -10.14 -0.02
N VAL A 88 2.83 -9.18 0.33
CA VAL A 88 1.70 -9.31 1.25
C VAL A 88 0.41 -9.07 0.47
N GLY A 89 -0.54 -9.99 0.61
CA GLY A 89 -1.89 -9.85 0.11
C GLY A 89 -2.85 -9.64 1.28
N GLU A 90 -3.74 -8.67 1.20
CA GLU A 90 -4.69 -8.33 2.25
C GLU A 90 -6.09 -8.11 1.69
N LEU A 91 -7.08 -8.46 2.50
CA LEU A 91 -8.49 -8.19 2.24
C LEU A 91 -9.01 -7.23 3.30
N TYR A 92 -9.35 -6.02 2.89
CA TYR A 92 -9.95 -5.00 3.74
C TYR A 92 -11.47 -5.01 3.58
N VAL A 93 -12.19 -5.00 4.71
CA VAL A 93 -13.67 -4.92 4.76
C VAL A 93 -14.14 -3.53 5.21
N SER A 94 -13.23 -2.70 5.67
CA SER A 94 -13.33 -1.26 5.89
C SER A 94 -11.93 -0.67 5.82
N GLU A 95 -11.81 0.66 5.90
CA GLU A 95 -10.51 1.35 5.79
C GLU A 95 -9.45 0.84 6.76
N ASP A 96 -9.86 0.42 7.98
CA ASP A 96 -8.95 0.02 9.05
C ASP A 96 -9.04 -1.47 9.43
N GLU A 97 -9.88 -2.26 8.75
CA GLU A 97 -10.12 -3.65 9.15
C GLU A 97 -9.64 -4.64 8.09
N VAL A 98 -8.49 -5.26 8.36
CA VAL A 98 -7.99 -6.40 7.59
C VAL A 98 -8.73 -7.66 8.03
N PHE A 99 -9.51 -8.25 7.13
CA PHE A 99 -10.24 -9.50 7.38
C PHE A 99 -9.36 -10.74 7.19
N ALA A 100 -8.51 -10.72 6.16
CA ALA A 100 -7.59 -11.82 5.86
C ALA A 100 -6.29 -11.26 5.29
N ASP A 101 -5.19 -11.94 5.57
CA ASP A 101 -3.88 -11.66 5.01
C ASP A 101 -3.15 -12.94 4.59
N THR A 102 -2.23 -12.80 3.68
CA THR A 102 -1.32 -13.86 3.23
C THR A 102 0.01 -13.27 2.78
N THR A 103 1.03 -14.11 2.75
CA THR A 103 2.37 -13.72 2.30
C THR A 103 2.92 -14.74 1.34
N GLU A 104 3.43 -14.29 0.19
CA GLU A 104 4.02 -15.15 -0.84
C GLU A 104 5.32 -14.57 -1.39
N LEU A 105 6.14 -15.42 -1.99
CA LEU A 105 7.40 -15.02 -2.61
C LEU A 105 7.27 -14.96 -4.14
N VAL A 106 7.85 -13.91 -4.70
CA VAL A 106 8.02 -13.80 -6.15
C VAL A 106 8.90 -14.95 -6.66
N GLN A 107 8.43 -15.69 -7.67
CA GLN A 107 9.10 -16.83 -8.27
C GLN A 107 10.20 -16.40 -9.25
N ASP A 108 10.99 -17.37 -9.76
CA ASP A 108 12.10 -17.11 -10.68
C ASP A 108 11.69 -16.45 -12.02
N ASP A 109 10.42 -16.56 -12.40
CA ASP A 109 9.86 -15.95 -13.60
C ASP A 109 9.07 -14.66 -13.32
N GLY A 110 9.10 -14.18 -12.07
CA GLY A 110 8.38 -13.00 -11.62
C GLY A 110 6.91 -13.25 -11.25
N SER A 111 6.41 -14.48 -11.41
CA SER A 111 5.03 -14.83 -11.05
C SER A 111 4.84 -15.00 -9.54
N PHE A 112 3.60 -14.84 -9.08
CA PHE A 112 3.18 -15.19 -7.72
C PHE A 112 1.71 -15.64 -7.72
N THR A 113 1.33 -16.42 -6.71
CA THR A 113 -0.07 -16.82 -6.49
C THR A 113 -0.38 -16.74 -5.01
N MET A 114 -1.45 -16.04 -4.66
CA MET A 114 -1.91 -15.86 -3.30
C MET A 114 -3.33 -16.35 -3.13
N GLU A 115 -3.67 -16.83 -1.93
CA GLU A 115 -5.04 -17.19 -1.57
C GLU A 115 -5.46 -16.41 -0.31
N LEU A 116 -6.58 -15.70 -0.39
CA LEU A 116 -7.21 -15.00 0.74
C LEU A 116 -8.56 -15.66 1.02
N GLU A 117 -8.74 -16.21 2.22
CA GLU A 117 -10.04 -16.74 2.62
C GLU A 117 -11.01 -15.59 2.83
N HIS A 118 -12.24 -15.73 2.32
CA HIS A 118 -13.27 -14.71 2.54
C HIS A 118 -14.64 -15.34 2.80
N HIS A 119 -15.44 -14.60 3.57
CA HIS A 119 -16.86 -14.85 3.75
C HIS A 119 -17.64 -13.58 3.40
N GLN A 120 -17.17 -12.88 2.35
CA GLN A 120 -17.63 -11.54 2.04
C GLN A 120 -18.99 -11.55 1.37
N TYR A 121 -19.92 -10.86 2.01
CA TYR A 121 -21.27 -10.57 1.49
C TYR A 121 -21.42 -9.07 1.14
N GLY A 122 -20.43 -8.25 1.44
CA GLY A 122 -20.34 -6.82 1.17
C GLY A 122 -19.13 -6.46 0.30
N GLU A 123 -18.99 -5.17 0.05
CA GLU A 123 -17.84 -4.61 -0.65
C GLU A 123 -16.55 -4.82 0.15
N ALA A 124 -15.42 -4.91 -0.55
CA ALA A 124 -14.11 -5.09 0.04
C ALA A 124 -13.02 -4.56 -0.88
N GLU A 125 -11.85 -4.26 -0.33
CA GLU A 125 -10.66 -3.90 -1.09
C GLU A 125 -9.63 -5.03 -0.99
N ILE A 126 -9.14 -5.51 -2.12
CA ILE A 126 -8.09 -6.53 -2.21
C ILE A 126 -6.81 -5.83 -2.59
N VAL A 127 -5.80 -5.92 -1.71
CA VAL A 127 -4.53 -5.23 -1.84
C VAL A 127 -3.40 -6.23 -1.99
N VAL A 128 -2.45 -5.94 -2.87
CA VAL A 128 -1.16 -6.63 -2.94
C VAL A 128 -0.05 -5.59 -2.82
N ARG A 129 0.84 -5.78 -1.85
CA ARG A 129 1.95 -4.87 -1.63
C ARG A 129 3.30 -5.57 -1.49
N PHE A 130 4.34 -4.85 -1.89
CA PHE A 130 5.73 -5.11 -1.61
C PHE A 130 6.25 -3.99 -0.74
N ASP A 131 6.61 -4.28 0.50
CA ASP A 131 7.02 -3.31 1.50
C ASP A 131 8.28 -3.73 2.27
N PHE A 132 8.74 -2.87 3.19
CA PHE A 132 9.95 -3.02 4.00
C PHE A 132 9.66 -2.91 5.51
N ASP A 133 8.41 -2.81 5.93
CA ASP A 133 7.97 -2.98 7.31
C ASP A 133 7.87 -4.47 7.68
N ASN A 134 7.69 -5.32 6.68
CA ASN A 134 7.83 -6.76 6.80
C ASN A 134 9.25 -7.25 6.50
N VAL A 135 9.57 -8.44 7.01
CA VAL A 135 10.92 -9.01 6.84
C VAL A 135 11.15 -9.39 5.38
N GLN A 136 12.04 -8.65 4.72
CA GLN A 136 12.62 -9.00 3.42
C GLN A 136 13.97 -9.68 3.60
N ASP A 137 14.32 -10.57 2.68
CA ASP A 137 15.62 -11.24 2.71
C ASP A 137 16.78 -10.30 2.30
N ASP A 138 17.98 -10.56 2.80
CA ASP A 138 19.18 -9.78 2.53
C ASP A 138 19.43 -9.42 1.05
N PRO A 139 19.22 -10.31 0.05
CA PRO A 139 19.38 -9.94 -1.36
C PRO A 139 18.41 -8.85 -1.79
N VAL A 140 17.17 -8.89 -1.32
CA VAL A 140 16.10 -7.92 -1.62
C VAL A 140 16.46 -6.55 -1.01
N LEU A 141 16.86 -6.55 0.28
CA LEU A 141 17.29 -5.32 0.98
C LEU A 141 18.50 -4.67 0.31
N ARG A 142 19.50 -5.45 -0.11
CA ARG A 142 20.66 -4.91 -0.85
C ARG A 142 20.28 -4.33 -2.21
N HIS A 143 19.29 -4.93 -2.87
CA HIS A 143 18.86 -4.50 -4.20
C HIS A 143 18.05 -3.21 -4.13
N TYR A 144 16.94 -3.21 -3.38
CA TYR A 144 15.99 -2.10 -3.33
C TYR A 144 16.28 -1.06 -2.23
N GLY A 145 17.19 -1.38 -1.30
CA GLY A 145 17.45 -0.61 -0.08
C GLY A 145 16.63 -1.14 1.10
N ASP A 146 17.07 -0.85 2.30
CA ASP A 146 16.48 -1.32 3.56
C ASP A 146 15.13 -0.67 3.90
N LYS A 147 14.79 0.43 3.21
CA LYS A 147 13.53 1.17 3.32
C LYS A 147 12.82 1.31 1.96
N GLY A 148 13.19 0.53 0.97
CA GLY A 148 12.64 0.64 -0.38
C GLY A 148 12.99 1.93 -1.11
N GLN A 149 14.05 2.64 -0.69
CA GLN A 149 14.36 3.99 -1.20
C GLN A 149 14.69 4.05 -2.69
N LYS A 150 14.99 2.89 -3.31
CA LYS A 150 15.27 2.81 -4.75
C LYS A 150 14.03 2.46 -5.58
N LEU A 151 12.89 2.19 -4.95
CA LEU A 151 11.65 1.93 -5.68
C LEU A 151 11.19 3.18 -6.41
N GLU A 152 10.77 3.00 -7.66
CA GLU A 152 10.28 4.04 -8.55
C GLU A 152 9.02 3.55 -9.30
N GLY A 153 8.24 4.46 -9.84
CA GLY A 153 7.09 4.16 -10.67
C GLY A 153 5.74 4.58 -10.06
N PRO A 154 4.64 4.39 -10.82
CA PRO A 154 3.35 4.95 -10.46
C PRO A 154 2.64 4.24 -9.29
N ILE A 155 3.08 3.05 -8.92
CA ILE A 155 2.51 2.27 -7.81
C ILE A 155 3.32 2.38 -6.52
N ILE A 156 4.22 3.37 -6.46
CA ILE A 156 5.08 3.58 -5.30
C ILE A 156 4.48 4.64 -4.40
N TYR A 157 4.36 4.30 -3.11
CA TYR A 157 3.83 5.14 -2.06
C TYR A 157 4.82 5.23 -0.90
N LYS A 158 4.82 6.37 -0.23
CA LYS A 158 5.48 6.52 1.07
C LYS A 158 4.55 6.05 2.20
N HIS A 159 5.12 5.55 3.27
CA HIS A 159 4.44 5.31 4.54
C HIS A 159 5.42 5.43 5.70
N GLU A 160 4.92 5.72 6.89
CA GLU A 160 5.74 5.84 8.08
C GLU A 160 5.65 4.59 8.95
N VAL A 161 6.82 4.11 9.40
CA VAL A 161 6.92 3.01 10.36
C VAL A 161 7.88 3.41 11.48
N PHE A 162 7.38 3.64 12.68
CA PHE A 162 8.15 4.06 13.87
C PHE A 162 9.03 5.29 13.67
N GLY A 163 8.55 6.27 12.90
CA GLY A 163 9.26 7.53 12.60
C GLY A 163 10.19 7.47 11.40
N ASP A 164 10.34 6.32 10.78
CA ASP A 164 11.08 6.15 9.52
C ASP A 164 10.13 6.16 8.32
N ILE A 165 10.46 6.92 7.29
CA ILE A 165 9.73 6.90 6.03
C ILE A 165 10.26 5.79 5.14
N LEU A 166 9.38 4.86 4.78
CA LEU A 166 9.63 3.75 3.88
C LEU A 166 8.87 3.98 2.56
N LYS A 167 9.31 3.29 1.51
CA LYS A 167 8.53 3.17 0.27
C LYS A 167 7.99 1.77 0.12
N LYS A 168 6.76 1.67 -0.38
CA LYS A 168 6.10 0.43 -0.77
C LYS A 168 5.64 0.51 -2.22
N ALA A 169 5.57 -0.63 -2.90
CA ALA A 169 4.79 -0.77 -4.12
C ALA A 169 3.44 -1.41 -3.75
N GLU A 170 2.34 -0.84 -4.22
CA GLU A 170 1.00 -1.31 -3.86
C GLU A 170 0.05 -1.21 -5.03
N VAL A 171 -0.76 -2.23 -5.20
CA VAL A 171 -1.90 -2.26 -6.15
C VAL A 171 -3.12 -2.79 -5.43
N SER A 172 -4.28 -2.27 -5.79
CA SER A 172 -5.55 -2.69 -5.21
C SER A 172 -6.62 -2.91 -6.26
N VAL A 173 -7.67 -3.62 -5.88
CA VAL A 173 -8.89 -3.78 -6.65
C VAL A 173 -10.10 -3.85 -5.74
N HIS A 174 -11.10 -3.06 -6.06
CA HIS A 174 -12.37 -3.05 -5.35
C HIS A 174 -13.23 -4.25 -5.75
N TYR A 175 -13.74 -4.98 -4.75
CA TYR A 175 -14.67 -6.08 -4.90
C TYR A 175 -16.08 -5.64 -4.50
N ASP A 176 -17.02 -5.74 -5.44
CA ASP A 176 -18.44 -5.55 -5.22
C ASP A 176 -19.18 -6.86 -5.55
N PRO A 177 -19.77 -7.56 -4.57
CA PRO A 177 -20.47 -8.83 -4.80
C PRO A 177 -21.71 -8.69 -5.70
N SER A 178 -22.24 -7.48 -5.86
CA SER A 178 -23.37 -7.17 -6.77
C SER A 178 -22.94 -6.99 -8.21
N ASN A 179 -21.66 -6.69 -8.45
CA ASN A 179 -21.09 -6.42 -9.76
C ASN A 179 -19.94 -7.41 -10.06
N LYS A 180 -20.25 -8.47 -10.80
CA LYS A 180 -19.25 -9.48 -11.21
C LYS A 180 -18.43 -8.98 -12.41
N SER A 181 -17.65 -7.93 -12.22
CA SER A 181 -16.64 -7.49 -13.16
C SER A 181 -15.35 -8.32 -13.06
N ASP A 182 -14.52 -8.27 -14.10
CA ASP A 182 -13.19 -8.85 -14.03
C ASP A 182 -12.35 -8.07 -13.00
N LEU A 183 -11.94 -8.73 -11.93
CA LEU A 183 -11.11 -8.14 -10.88
C LEU A 183 -9.66 -8.16 -11.34
N THR A 184 -9.16 -7.03 -11.81
CA THR A 184 -7.77 -6.86 -12.28
C THR A 184 -7.18 -5.63 -11.62
N PHE A 185 -5.98 -5.75 -11.07
CA PHE A 185 -5.26 -4.63 -10.49
C PHE A 185 -4.95 -3.60 -11.56
N ALA A 186 -5.29 -2.35 -11.27
CA ALA A 186 -5.02 -1.22 -12.15
C ALA A 186 -3.78 -0.45 -11.67
N VAL A 187 -3.01 0.06 -12.62
CA VAL A 187 -1.94 1.03 -12.32
C VAL A 187 -2.59 2.41 -12.24
N PRO A 188 -2.38 3.18 -11.16
CA PRO A 188 -2.95 4.51 -11.04
C PRO A 188 -2.36 5.46 -12.07
N GLU A 189 -3.19 6.35 -12.58
CA GLU A 189 -2.78 7.47 -13.42
C GLU A 189 -2.68 8.72 -12.55
N TRP A 190 -1.46 9.21 -12.31
CA TRP A 190 -1.19 10.37 -11.47
C TRP A 190 -1.18 11.65 -12.28
N ASN A 191 -1.66 12.72 -11.68
CA ASN A 191 -1.47 14.07 -12.20
C ASN A 191 0.00 14.49 -12.08
N GLU A 192 0.39 15.53 -12.84
CA GLU A 192 1.67 16.17 -12.61
C GLU A 192 1.68 16.88 -11.26
N LEU A 193 2.76 16.72 -10.49
CA LEU A 193 2.96 17.43 -9.24
C LEU A 193 2.96 18.95 -9.47
N PRO A 194 2.36 19.75 -8.57
CA PRO A 194 2.43 21.21 -8.67
C PRO A 194 3.88 21.71 -8.59
N GLU A 195 4.18 22.80 -9.29
CA GLU A 195 5.51 23.42 -9.28
C GLU A 195 5.98 23.85 -7.87
N ASP A 196 5.02 24.17 -7.00
CA ASP A 196 5.21 24.59 -5.61
C ASP A 196 4.98 23.45 -4.59
N TYR A 197 5.12 22.19 -5.03
CA TYR A 197 4.99 21.02 -4.17
C TYR A 197 5.87 21.12 -2.93
N GLY A 198 5.28 21.00 -1.74
CA GLY A 198 5.96 21.12 -0.46
C GLY A 198 6.25 22.56 0.00
N ASP A 199 5.83 23.60 -0.74
CA ASP A 199 5.96 24.98 -0.29
C ASP A 199 5.10 25.25 0.94
N PRO A 200 5.61 25.97 1.96
CA PRO A 200 4.83 26.36 3.13
C PRO A 200 3.64 27.30 2.85
N ARG A 201 3.52 27.85 1.66
CA ARG A 201 2.31 28.53 1.17
C ARG A 201 1.32 27.48 0.65
N VAL A 202 0.69 26.80 1.59
CA VAL A 202 -0.24 25.72 1.28
C VAL A 202 -1.51 26.25 0.61
N TRP A 203 -1.93 25.56 -0.44
CA TRP A 203 -3.25 25.69 -1.04
C TRP A 203 -3.96 24.34 -1.04
N ILE A 204 -5.28 24.38 -0.97
CA ILE A 204 -6.18 23.22 -1.05
C ILE A 204 -7.27 23.59 -2.04
N GLU A 205 -7.45 22.77 -3.07
CA GLU A 205 -8.52 22.92 -4.07
C GLU A 205 -9.38 21.66 -4.06
N VAL A 206 -10.69 21.83 -4.07
CA VAL A 206 -11.64 20.74 -4.27
C VAL A 206 -12.10 20.83 -5.70
N ASP A 207 -11.82 19.77 -6.45
CA ASP A 207 -12.15 19.67 -7.88
C ASP A 207 -13.59 19.21 -8.08
N GLU A 208 -14.08 18.31 -7.23
CA GLU A 208 -15.42 17.74 -7.32
C GLU A 208 -15.97 17.39 -5.94
N ILE A 209 -17.28 17.59 -5.76
CA ILE A 209 -18.05 17.10 -4.63
C ILE A 209 -19.21 16.29 -5.21
N THR A 210 -19.24 15.00 -4.88
CA THR A 210 -20.35 14.11 -5.23
C THR A 210 -21.01 13.57 -3.96
N GLU A 211 -22.25 13.10 -4.12
CA GLU A 211 -23.00 12.53 -3.00
C GLU A 211 -23.77 11.30 -3.42
N ASP A 212 -23.98 10.41 -2.48
CA ASP A 212 -24.96 9.34 -2.58
C ASP A 212 -25.93 9.41 -1.39
N LYS A 213 -26.58 8.32 -1.03
CA LYS A 213 -27.53 8.30 0.08
C LYS A 213 -26.88 8.25 1.47
N GLU A 214 -25.61 7.89 1.52
CA GLU A 214 -24.88 7.59 2.73
C GLU A 214 -23.70 8.53 2.95
N PHE A 215 -23.09 9.04 1.87
CA PHE A 215 -21.84 9.80 1.96
C PHE A 215 -21.78 10.98 0.99
N TYR A 216 -20.97 11.97 1.38
CA TYR A 216 -20.34 12.96 0.52
C TYR A 216 -18.92 12.52 0.20
N TYR A 217 -18.51 12.72 -1.05
CA TYR A 217 -17.15 12.45 -1.54
C TYR A 217 -16.54 13.76 -2.05
N LEU A 218 -15.46 14.21 -1.43
CA LEU A 218 -14.72 15.39 -1.84
C LEU A 218 -13.41 14.96 -2.48
N GLN A 219 -13.28 15.17 -3.78
CA GLN A 219 -12.04 14.95 -4.50
C GLN A 219 -11.33 16.28 -4.73
N GLY A 220 -10.02 16.31 -4.48
CA GLY A 220 -9.26 17.54 -4.59
C GLY A 220 -7.76 17.33 -4.64
N ARG A 221 -7.05 18.45 -4.68
CA ARG A 221 -5.59 18.52 -4.78
C ARG A 221 -5.01 19.56 -3.84
N SER A 222 -3.74 19.39 -3.52
CA SER A 222 -2.96 20.31 -2.70
C SER A 222 -1.48 20.26 -3.11
N ASN A 223 -0.72 21.29 -2.73
CA ASN A 223 0.75 21.25 -2.81
C ASN A 223 1.41 20.68 -1.56
N LEU A 224 0.65 20.08 -0.65
CA LEU A 224 1.19 19.38 0.52
C LEU A 224 2.03 18.17 0.10
N LEU A 225 3.00 17.81 0.93
CA LEU A 225 3.82 16.61 0.73
C LEU A 225 2.96 15.35 0.82
N GLU A 226 3.34 14.33 0.04
CA GLU A 226 2.77 12.98 0.11
C GLU A 226 2.79 12.46 1.55
N GLY A 227 1.67 11.86 1.97
CA GLY A 227 1.48 11.35 3.32
C GLY A 227 1.02 12.40 4.34
N ALA A 228 0.95 13.69 3.97
CA ALA A 228 0.35 14.68 4.85
C ALA A 228 -1.13 14.31 5.11
N GLU A 229 -1.51 14.18 6.38
CA GLU A 229 -2.89 13.94 6.78
C GLU A 229 -3.67 15.25 6.78
N ILE A 230 -4.80 15.25 6.09
CA ILE A 230 -5.78 16.32 6.13
C ILE A 230 -7.09 15.82 6.76
N LYS A 231 -7.86 16.73 7.35
CA LYS A 231 -9.14 16.43 7.99
C LYS A 231 -10.26 17.17 7.29
N GLY A 232 -11.24 16.41 6.80
CA GLY A 232 -12.50 16.95 6.32
C GLY A 232 -13.54 17.00 7.44
N SER A 233 -14.43 17.99 7.41
CA SER A 233 -15.59 18.03 8.30
C SER A 233 -16.80 18.67 7.62
N PHE A 234 -17.98 18.12 7.92
CA PHE A 234 -19.29 18.67 7.55
C PHE A 234 -20.24 18.48 8.75
N GLY A 235 -20.63 19.57 9.38
CA GLY A 235 -21.39 19.49 10.63
C GLY A 235 -20.63 18.79 11.74
N SER A 236 -21.14 17.64 12.17
CA SER A 236 -20.50 16.78 13.17
C SER A 236 -19.65 15.66 12.57
N ASN A 237 -19.82 15.40 11.28
CA ASN A 237 -19.14 14.31 10.58
C ASN A 237 -17.73 14.74 10.19
N ARG A 238 -16.83 13.78 10.24
CA ARG A 238 -15.39 13.98 9.99
C ARG A 238 -14.82 12.78 9.28
N ASP A 239 -13.81 13.06 8.47
CA ASP A 239 -12.98 12.08 7.82
C ASP A 239 -11.55 12.57 7.73
N THR A 240 -10.60 11.66 7.54
CA THR A 240 -9.19 11.96 7.35
C THR A 240 -8.68 11.27 6.10
N ALA A 241 -7.84 11.96 5.34
CA ALA A 241 -7.18 11.41 4.17
C ALA A 241 -5.71 11.79 4.16
N GLN A 242 -4.88 10.92 3.58
CA GLN A 242 -3.49 11.24 3.27
C GLN A 242 -3.38 11.78 1.85
N ILE A 243 -2.51 12.79 1.69
CA ILE A 243 -2.14 13.29 0.37
C ILE A 243 -1.40 12.19 -0.41
N LYS A 244 -1.90 11.91 -1.61
CA LYS A 244 -1.36 10.91 -2.54
C LYS A 244 -0.08 11.41 -3.23
N PRO A 245 0.67 10.52 -3.95
CA PRO A 245 1.92 10.89 -4.62
C PRO A 245 1.84 12.07 -5.59
N ASP A 246 0.66 12.35 -6.15
CA ASP A 246 0.41 13.45 -7.10
C ASP A 246 -0.18 14.71 -6.45
N GLY A 247 -0.29 14.74 -5.12
CA GLY A 247 -0.92 15.85 -4.38
C GLY A 247 -2.45 15.75 -4.30
N SER A 248 -3.07 14.71 -4.87
CA SER A 248 -4.52 14.50 -4.78
C SER A 248 -4.94 13.90 -3.44
N PHE A 249 -6.22 14.06 -3.11
CA PHE A 249 -6.86 13.45 -1.95
C PHE A 249 -8.33 13.15 -2.22
N GLU A 250 -8.89 12.25 -1.42
CA GLU A 250 -10.32 11.98 -1.35
C GLU A 250 -10.77 11.91 0.10
N LEU A 251 -11.83 12.63 0.44
CA LEU A 251 -12.46 12.61 1.75
C LEU A 251 -13.89 12.06 1.59
N LYS A 252 -14.26 11.14 2.48
CA LYS A 252 -15.58 10.49 2.49
C LYS A 252 -16.26 10.76 3.82
N MET A 253 -17.28 11.60 3.83
CA MET A 253 -17.99 11.99 5.04
C MET A 253 -19.43 11.48 5.01
N GLU A 254 -19.95 10.98 6.14
CA GLU A 254 -21.34 10.56 6.23
C GLU A 254 -22.29 11.70 5.83
N TYR A 255 -23.32 11.34 5.05
CA TYR A 255 -24.34 12.28 4.62
C TYR A 255 -25.18 12.71 5.83
N GLU A 256 -25.27 14.02 6.03
CA GLU A 256 -26.15 14.64 7.04
C GLU A 256 -26.82 15.85 6.40
N TYR A 257 -28.18 15.85 6.39
CA TYR A 257 -28.89 17.03 5.92
C TYR A 257 -28.74 18.19 6.91
N LEU A 258 -27.94 19.18 6.55
CA LEU A 258 -27.71 20.37 7.36
C LEU A 258 -27.87 21.63 6.53
N GLU A 259 -28.87 22.45 6.86
CA GLU A 259 -29.00 23.79 6.27
C GLU A 259 -27.84 24.71 6.71
N ASP A 260 -27.32 25.51 5.78
CA ASP A 260 -26.30 26.54 6.02
C ASP A 260 -25.00 26.00 6.68
N LYS A 261 -24.50 24.84 6.22
CA LYS A 261 -23.20 24.30 6.63
C LYS A 261 -22.22 24.33 5.48
N ASP A 262 -20.97 24.53 5.85
CA ASP A 262 -19.83 24.49 4.94
C ASP A 262 -19.02 23.23 5.17
N PHE A 263 -18.39 22.71 4.13
CA PHE A 263 -17.29 21.78 4.29
C PHE A 263 -16.06 22.54 4.76
N VAL A 264 -15.32 21.95 5.67
CA VAL A 264 -14.05 22.51 6.13
C VAL A 264 -12.97 21.44 5.98
N ILE A 265 -11.89 21.79 5.29
CA ILE A 265 -10.69 20.94 5.18
C ILE A 265 -9.58 21.62 5.97
N GLU A 266 -8.98 20.89 6.91
CA GLU A 266 -7.91 21.35 7.76
C GLU A 266 -6.64 20.52 7.56
N PHE A 267 -5.49 21.19 7.53
CA PHE A 267 -4.17 20.60 7.69
C PHE A 267 -3.52 21.12 8.95
N ASP A 268 -3.22 20.24 9.89
CA ASP A 268 -2.45 20.52 11.11
C ASP A 268 -1.12 19.79 11.05
N PRO A 269 0.03 20.47 11.01
CA PRO A 269 1.34 19.82 11.00
C PRO A 269 1.70 19.08 12.28
N LEU A 270 0.95 19.27 13.35
CA LEU A 270 1.20 18.62 14.63
C LEU A 270 0.86 17.11 14.54
N TRP A 271 1.78 16.26 14.94
CA TRP A 271 1.67 14.79 14.92
C TRP A 271 1.63 14.19 13.51
N GLN A 272 2.17 14.91 12.54
CA GLN A 272 2.43 14.40 11.21
C GLN A 272 3.77 13.63 11.15
N TRP A 273 4.06 13.01 10.02
CA TRP A 273 5.37 12.43 9.77
C TRP A 273 6.49 13.44 9.96
N ASN A 274 7.67 12.97 10.37
CA ASN A 274 8.83 13.85 10.61
C ASN A 274 9.15 14.75 9.41
N GLU A 275 9.08 14.22 8.17
CA GLU A 275 9.31 14.98 6.94
C GLU A 275 8.33 16.15 6.79
N ILE A 276 7.07 15.93 7.16
CA ILE A 276 5.99 16.93 7.10
C ILE A 276 6.18 17.98 8.19
N GLU A 277 6.47 17.55 9.42
CA GLU A 277 6.78 18.47 10.51
C GLU A 277 8.04 19.30 10.22
N GLU A 278 9.06 18.72 9.56
CA GLU A 278 10.24 19.45 9.11
C GLU A 278 9.89 20.48 8.03
N ALA A 279 9.04 20.17 7.08
CA ALA A 279 8.64 21.08 6.00
C ALA A 279 7.83 22.27 6.51
N TYR A 280 6.80 22.00 7.32
CA TYR A 280 5.81 23.02 7.73
C TYR A 280 6.01 23.55 9.16
N GLY A 281 6.91 22.91 9.92
CA GLY A 281 7.10 23.17 11.36
C GLY A 281 6.10 22.39 12.22
N SER A 282 6.56 21.73 13.28
CA SER A 282 5.73 20.88 14.16
C SER A 282 4.56 21.62 14.86
N LYS A 283 4.52 22.95 14.78
CA LYS A 283 3.43 23.82 15.24
C LYS A 283 2.89 24.70 14.12
N GLY A 284 3.20 24.39 12.89
CA GLY A 284 2.83 25.17 11.72
C GLY A 284 3.57 26.51 11.57
N GLN A 285 4.64 26.74 12.34
CA GLN A 285 5.33 28.04 12.38
C GLN A 285 6.02 28.45 11.08
N LYS A 286 6.09 27.56 10.10
CA LYS A 286 6.59 27.88 8.76
C LYS A 286 5.49 28.16 7.75
N LEU A 287 4.23 27.83 8.10
CA LEU A 287 3.08 28.05 7.23
C LEU A 287 2.88 29.54 6.94
N VAL A 288 2.57 29.85 5.69
CA VAL A 288 2.30 31.22 5.23
C VAL A 288 1.12 31.22 4.25
N GLY A 289 0.43 32.35 4.17
CA GLY A 289 -0.66 32.56 3.21
C GLY A 289 -2.01 32.79 3.86
N ASP A 290 -3.04 32.91 3.01
CA ASP A 290 -4.37 33.40 3.44
C ASP A 290 -5.21 32.32 4.14
N LEU A 291 -4.88 31.04 3.92
CA LEU A 291 -5.55 29.91 4.57
C LEU A 291 -5.04 29.64 5.99
N VAL A 292 -3.92 30.27 6.39
CA VAL A 292 -3.32 30.02 7.71
C VAL A 292 -4.17 30.62 8.83
N LYS A 293 -4.47 29.78 9.81
CA LYS A 293 -5.16 30.13 11.06
C LYS A 293 -4.20 29.96 12.23
N THR A 294 -4.22 30.88 13.16
CA THR A 294 -3.42 30.81 14.40
C THR A 294 -4.33 30.53 15.59
N ASN A 295 -4.01 29.52 16.35
CA ASN A 295 -4.73 29.19 17.58
C ASN A 295 -4.39 30.20 18.68
N LYS A 296 -5.41 30.82 19.27
CA LYS A 296 -5.28 31.89 20.27
C LYS A 296 -4.65 31.45 21.59
N TYR A 297 -4.60 30.14 21.86
CA TYR A 297 -4.21 29.63 23.17
C TYR A 297 -2.79 29.06 23.21
N ASN A 298 -2.27 28.62 22.06
CA ASN A 298 -0.98 27.93 22.00
C ASN A 298 -0.08 28.37 20.84
N ASP A 299 -0.52 29.37 20.06
CA ASP A 299 0.18 29.92 18.89
C ASP A 299 0.46 28.89 17.78
N ASN A 300 -0.15 27.70 17.82
CA ASN A 300 -0.06 26.74 16.72
C ASN A 300 -0.78 27.29 15.49
N GLN A 301 -0.26 26.99 14.32
CA GLN A 301 -0.82 27.38 13.03
C GLN A 301 -1.29 26.15 12.27
N THR A 302 -2.47 26.25 11.68
CA THR A 302 -3.06 25.27 10.78
C THR A 302 -3.44 25.94 9.46
N VAL A 303 -3.70 25.15 8.44
CA VAL A 303 -4.31 25.61 7.19
C VAL A 303 -5.77 25.21 7.20
N GLU A 304 -6.67 26.13 6.86
CA GLU A 304 -8.11 25.86 6.84
C GLU A 304 -8.72 26.37 5.53
N LYS A 305 -9.34 25.47 4.79
CA LYS A 305 -10.12 25.75 3.60
C LYS A 305 -11.61 25.55 3.90
N VAL A 306 -12.39 26.60 3.79
CA VAL A 306 -13.85 26.55 3.90
C VAL A 306 -14.45 26.53 2.51
N ILE A 307 -15.41 25.63 2.27
CA ILE A 307 -16.11 25.46 1.00
C ILE A 307 -17.60 25.60 1.31
N PRO A 308 -18.22 26.74 0.90
CA PRO A 308 -19.64 26.93 1.06
C PRO A 308 -20.43 25.84 0.30
N TRP A 309 -21.37 25.22 1.00
CA TRP A 309 -22.21 24.19 0.41
C TRP A 309 -23.67 24.63 0.43
N ASN A 310 -24.27 24.71 -0.75
CA ASN A 310 -25.69 24.99 -0.94
C ASN A 310 -26.29 23.85 -1.75
N GLU A 311 -27.16 23.05 -1.15
CA GLU A 311 -27.85 21.94 -1.81
C GLU A 311 -28.73 22.35 -3.03
N ASN A 312 -28.82 23.64 -3.33
CA ASN A 312 -29.72 24.17 -4.37
C ASN A 312 -28.97 24.63 -5.64
N GLU A 313 -27.70 24.36 -5.79
CA GLU A 313 -26.92 24.59 -7.00
C GLU A 313 -26.48 23.26 -7.62
#